data_64cd5239376c2503b8cf2f3e2c4a8831
#
_entry.id   64cd5239376c2503b8cf2f3e2c4a8831
#
_cell.length_a   1.000
_cell.length_b   1.000
_cell.length_c   1.000
_cell.angle_alpha   90.00
_cell.angle_beta   90.00
_cell.angle_gamma   90.00
#
_symmetry.space_group_name_H-M   'P 1'
#
loop_
_entity.id
_entity.type
_entity.pdbx_description
1 polymer ?
#
loop_
_entity_poly.entity_id
_entity_poly.type
_entity_poly.pdbx_seq_one_letter_code
_entity_poly.pdbx_strand_id
1 'polypeptide(L)'
;MLPESKGKFNLSISETKIQFNIDKTKLISKVIDGKFPDYSKVIPKENKKNLMVDRKEFINSIERVISVSLDRKEGVKLNIEKEKLKLFVNSANSGEGTENIKANFSDNSLNISFNSKYLVDIASEIEDKNISISFKDSASPALIEDNSDKNSYYVIMPMKI
;
A
#
# COMPACT_ATOMS: atom_id res chain seq x y z
N MET A 1 8.16 -5.88 18.14
CA MET A 1 7.44 -7.09 17.73
C MET A 1 7.10 -7.85 18.99
N LEU A 2 5.84 -8.24 19.22
CA LEU A 2 5.47 -9.11 20.33
C LEU A 2 5.86 -10.54 19.96
N PRO A 3 6.34 -11.38 20.92
CA PRO A 3 6.67 -12.75 20.62
C PRO A 3 5.41 -13.52 20.19
N GLU A 4 5.58 -14.42 19.22
CA GLU A 4 4.52 -15.36 18.87
C GLU A 4 4.25 -16.27 20.07
N SER A 5 3.13 -16.07 20.72
CA SER A 5 2.66 -16.87 21.86
C SER A 5 1.31 -17.47 21.51
N LYS A 6 1.18 -18.79 21.70
CA LYS A 6 -0.12 -19.47 21.62
C LYS A 6 -0.95 -19.30 22.90
N GLY A 7 -0.46 -18.53 23.85
CA GLY A 7 -1.07 -18.32 25.16
C GLY A 7 -2.05 -17.14 25.19
N LYS A 8 -2.76 -17.03 26.31
CA LYS A 8 -3.61 -15.86 26.63
C LYS A 8 -2.72 -14.70 27.05
N PHE A 9 -3.06 -13.50 26.65
CA PHE A 9 -2.44 -12.27 27.15
C PHE A 9 -3.44 -11.47 27.99
N ASN A 10 -2.94 -10.70 28.94
CA ASN A 10 -3.75 -9.79 29.72
C ASN A 10 -3.63 -8.38 29.12
N LEU A 11 -4.78 -7.78 28.83
CA LEU A 11 -4.90 -6.43 28.34
C LEU A 11 -5.49 -5.53 29.43
N SER A 12 -4.81 -4.44 29.75
CA SER A 12 -5.31 -3.40 30.65
C SER A 12 -5.35 -2.07 29.93
N ILE A 13 -6.48 -1.38 29.97
CA ILE A 13 -6.69 -0.10 29.28
C ILE A 13 -7.09 0.94 30.34
N SER A 14 -6.45 2.11 30.28
CA SER A 14 -6.82 3.32 31.00
C SER A 14 -7.06 4.45 29.99
N GLU A 15 -7.49 5.61 30.44
CA GLU A 15 -7.71 6.78 29.58
C GLU A 15 -6.48 7.19 28.76
N THR A 16 -5.28 6.98 29.30
CA THR A 16 -4.03 7.46 28.69
C THR A 16 -3.08 6.37 28.28
N LYS A 17 -3.32 5.11 28.68
CA LYS A 17 -2.36 4.01 28.47
C LYS A 17 -3.07 2.69 28.15
N ILE A 18 -2.42 1.90 27.32
CA ILE A 18 -2.75 0.51 27.06
C ILE A 18 -1.56 -0.36 27.45
N GLN A 19 -1.78 -1.45 28.16
CA GLN A 19 -0.75 -2.37 28.63
C GLN A 19 -1.09 -3.79 28.20
N PHE A 20 -0.14 -4.45 27.58
CA PHE A 20 -0.16 -5.86 27.21
C PHE A 20 0.80 -6.62 28.13
N ASN A 21 0.36 -7.70 28.75
CA ASN A 21 1.22 -8.61 29.50
C ASN A 21 1.12 -9.99 28.84
N ILE A 22 2.25 -10.49 28.35
CA ILE A 22 2.39 -11.80 27.69
C ILE A 22 3.56 -12.51 28.37
N ASP A 23 3.28 -13.57 29.11
CA ASP A 23 4.27 -14.30 29.87
C ASP A 23 5.10 -13.38 30.79
N LYS A 24 6.41 -13.25 30.50
CA LYS A 24 7.33 -12.37 31.23
C LYS A 24 7.48 -10.97 30.56
N THR A 25 6.79 -10.72 29.46
CA THR A 25 6.92 -9.49 28.68
C THR A 25 5.78 -8.54 29.01
N LYS A 26 6.11 -7.29 29.29
CA LYS A 26 5.16 -6.19 29.47
C LYS A 26 5.41 -5.12 28.42
N LEU A 27 4.40 -4.82 27.60
CA LEU A 27 4.40 -3.70 26.67
C LEU A 27 3.41 -2.64 27.14
N ILE A 28 3.86 -1.40 27.23
CA ILE A 28 3.03 -0.26 27.59
C ILE A 28 3.12 0.77 26.46
N SER A 29 1.98 1.22 25.98
CA SER A 29 1.87 2.31 25.00
C SER A 29 0.93 3.40 25.51
N LYS A 30 1.16 4.64 25.07
CA LYS A 30 0.19 5.72 25.25
C LYS A 30 -0.96 5.53 24.27
N VAL A 31 -2.17 5.83 24.75
CA VAL A 31 -3.34 5.99 23.88
C VAL A 31 -3.23 7.35 23.19
N ILE A 32 -3.49 7.38 21.89
CA ILE A 32 -3.52 8.64 21.12
C ILE A 32 -4.71 9.47 21.64
N ASP A 33 -4.44 10.73 22.01
CA ASP A 33 -5.49 11.66 22.39
C ASP A 33 -6.22 12.13 21.13
N GLY A 34 -7.51 11.85 21.06
CA GLY A 34 -8.36 12.24 19.93
C GLY A 34 -9.37 11.18 19.53
N LYS A 35 -10.39 11.63 18.83
CA LYS A 35 -11.42 10.74 18.26
C LYS A 35 -10.85 10.05 17.01
N PHE A 36 -10.93 8.72 16.96
CA PHE A 36 -10.55 7.97 15.76
C PHE A 36 -11.39 8.46 14.56
N PRO A 37 -10.76 8.77 13.42
CA PRO A 37 -11.47 9.22 12.23
C PRO A 37 -12.45 8.16 11.72
N ASP A 38 -13.59 8.62 11.19
CA ASP A 38 -14.54 7.74 10.51
C ASP A 38 -13.93 7.27 9.18
N TYR A 39 -13.34 6.07 9.20
CA TYR A 39 -12.67 5.49 8.04
C TYR A 39 -13.62 5.22 6.86
N SER A 40 -14.93 5.07 7.13
CA SER A 40 -15.91 4.86 6.07
C SER A 40 -16.00 6.03 5.08
N LYS A 41 -15.59 7.24 5.52
CA LYS A 41 -15.52 8.44 4.69
C LYS A 41 -14.25 8.53 3.83
N VAL A 42 -13.25 7.73 4.15
CA VAL A 42 -11.97 7.71 3.43
C VAL A 42 -11.98 6.69 2.30
N ILE A 43 -12.84 5.66 2.40
CA ILE A 43 -12.98 4.63 1.37
C ILE A 43 -13.58 5.25 0.11
N PRO A 44 -12.85 5.24 -1.03
CA PRO A 44 -13.37 5.80 -2.27
C PRO A 44 -14.49 4.93 -2.84
N LYS A 45 -15.61 5.56 -3.18
CA LYS A 45 -16.80 4.87 -3.73
C LYS A 45 -16.96 5.04 -5.24
N GLU A 46 -16.15 5.92 -5.85
CA GLU A 46 -16.28 6.30 -7.24
C GLU A 46 -15.14 5.81 -8.13
N ASN A 47 -14.31 4.92 -7.61
CA ASN A 47 -13.21 4.33 -8.35
C ASN A 47 -13.76 3.29 -9.34
N LYS A 48 -13.74 3.63 -10.65
CA LYS A 48 -14.29 2.77 -11.70
C LYS A 48 -13.23 2.21 -12.65
N LYS A 49 -12.02 2.78 -12.64
CA LYS A 49 -10.91 2.34 -13.49
C LYS A 49 -10.14 1.25 -12.76
N ASN A 50 -10.20 0.02 -13.26
CA ASN A 50 -9.63 -1.13 -12.60
C ASN A 50 -8.36 -1.60 -13.30
N LEU A 51 -7.28 -1.67 -12.55
CA LEU A 51 -6.00 -2.25 -12.92
C LEU A 51 -5.83 -3.58 -12.21
N MET A 52 -5.45 -4.63 -12.96
CA MET A 52 -5.05 -5.91 -12.39
C MET A 52 -3.65 -6.26 -12.89
N VAL A 53 -2.77 -6.65 -11.97
CA VAL A 53 -1.39 -7.05 -12.26
C VAL A 53 -0.99 -8.28 -11.44
N ASP A 54 -0.04 -9.06 -11.92
CA ASP A 54 0.56 -10.14 -11.13
C ASP A 54 1.30 -9.54 -9.92
N ARG A 55 0.98 -10.05 -8.74
CA ARG A 55 1.50 -9.53 -7.47
C ARG A 55 3.02 -9.60 -7.35
N LYS A 56 3.59 -10.74 -7.70
CA LYS A 56 5.03 -10.95 -7.58
C LYS A 56 5.80 -10.08 -8.56
N GLU A 57 5.30 -10.02 -9.80
CA GLU A 57 5.90 -9.17 -10.83
C GLU A 57 5.83 -7.69 -10.43
N PHE A 58 4.71 -7.25 -9.87
CA PHE A 58 4.52 -5.88 -9.40
C PHE A 58 5.51 -5.51 -8.29
N ILE A 59 5.62 -6.33 -7.23
CA ILE A 59 6.57 -6.11 -6.13
C ILE A 59 8.00 -6.04 -6.66
N ASN A 60 8.43 -7.08 -7.41
CA ASN A 60 9.80 -7.18 -7.92
C ASN A 60 10.15 -6.00 -8.83
N SER A 61 9.20 -5.55 -9.65
CA SER A 61 9.40 -4.42 -10.56
C SER A 61 9.52 -3.09 -9.83
N ILE A 62 8.70 -2.87 -8.79
CA ILE A 62 8.87 -1.69 -7.93
C ILE A 62 10.24 -1.73 -7.26
N GLU A 63 10.65 -2.85 -6.67
CA GLU A 63 11.96 -2.98 -6.01
C GLU A 63 13.12 -2.72 -6.97
N ARG A 64 13.03 -3.18 -8.22
CA ARG A 64 14.06 -2.92 -9.25
C ARG A 64 14.12 -1.43 -9.63
N VAL A 65 12.98 -0.77 -9.90
CA VAL A 65 13.02 0.64 -10.30
C VAL A 65 13.43 1.57 -9.17
N ILE A 66 13.11 1.24 -7.90
CA ILE A 66 13.56 2.04 -6.76
C ILE A 66 15.02 1.80 -6.37
N SER A 67 15.66 0.76 -6.90
CA SER A 67 17.07 0.47 -6.60
C SER A 67 18.03 1.55 -7.13
N VAL A 68 17.58 2.36 -8.08
CA VAL A 68 18.35 3.53 -8.57
C VAL A 68 18.34 4.69 -7.56
N SER A 69 17.46 4.66 -6.57
CA SER A 69 17.35 5.69 -5.54
C SER A 69 18.03 5.26 -4.24
N LEU A 70 18.71 6.21 -3.60
CA LEU A 70 19.25 6.02 -2.25
C LEU A 70 18.16 6.09 -1.16
N ASP A 71 17.05 6.75 -1.46
CA ASP A 71 15.89 6.85 -0.56
C ASP A 71 14.73 5.98 -1.04
N ARG A 72 14.51 4.86 -0.34
CA ARG A 72 13.39 3.94 -0.61
C ARG A 72 12.00 4.52 -0.36
N LYS A 73 11.91 5.79 0.06
CA LYS A 73 10.64 6.51 0.22
C LYS A 73 10.26 7.33 -1.01
N GLU A 74 11.07 7.29 -2.07
CA GLU A 74 10.75 7.99 -3.30
C GLU A 74 9.44 7.50 -3.91
N GLY A 75 8.78 8.42 -4.58
CA GLY A 75 7.56 8.10 -5.31
C GLY A 75 7.86 7.31 -6.57
N VAL A 76 7.08 6.29 -6.82
CA VAL A 76 7.05 5.59 -8.09
C VAL A 76 5.88 6.10 -8.93
N LYS A 77 6.15 6.49 -10.16
CA LYS A 77 5.14 6.89 -11.14
C LYS A 77 4.64 5.67 -11.90
N LEU A 78 3.34 5.50 -11.89
CA LEU A 78 2.62 4.49 -12.65
C LEU A 78 2.01 5.14 -13.89
N ASN A 79 2.48 4.74 -15.07
CA ASN A 79 1.83 5.08 -16.32
C ASN A 79 1.03 3.85 -16.75
N ILE A 80 -0.28 3.93 -16.61
CA ILE A 80 -1.21 2.82 -16.83
C ILE A 80 -1.82 2.99 -18.21
N GLU A 81 -1.59 2.01 -19.06
CA GLU A 81 -2.13 1.95 -20.43
C GLU A 81 -2.84 0.61 -20.63
N LYS A 82 -3.53 0.46 -21.75
CA LYS A 82 -4.15 -0.81 -22.11
C LYS A 82 -3.09 -1.92 -22.14
N GLU A 83 -3.31 -2.98 -21.36
CA GLU A 83 -2.46 -4.18 -21.27
C GLU A 83 -1.03 -3.93 -20.75
N LYS A 84 -0.72 -2.73 -20.28
CA LYS A 84 0.64 -2.36 -19.88
C LYS A 84 0.65 -1.41 -18.69
N LEU A 85 1.52 -1.70 -17.74
CA LEU A 85 1.89 -0.79 -16.66
C LEU A 85 3.38 -0.46 -16.79
N LYS A 86 3.69 0.83 -16.96
CA LYS A 86 5.05 1.34 -16.90
C LYS A 86 5.31 1.94 -15.53
N LEU A 87 6.31 1.42 -14.84
CA LEU A 87 6.84 1.93 -13.58
C LEU A 87 8.03 2.84 -13.88
N PHE A 88 8.06 4.00 -13.25
CA PHE A 88 9.13 4.98 -13.45
C PHE A 88 9.49 5.65 -12.14
N VAL A 89 10.79 5.75 -11.87
CA VAL A 89 11.39 6.50 -10.75
C VAL A 89 12.48 7.39 -11.33
N ASN A 90 12.50 8.64 -10.89
CA ASN A 90 13.57 9.58 -11.20
C ASN A 90 14.16 10.09 -9.88
N SER A 91 15.42 9.75 -9.65
CA SER A 91 16.19 10.25 -8.51
C SER A 91 17.17 11.31 -8.99
N ALA A 92 17.03 12.52 -8.48
CA ALA A 92 17.86 13.66 -8.88
C ALA A 92 19.37 13.42 -8.77
N ASN A 93 19.80 12.52 -7.87
CA ASN A 93 21.20 12.27 -7.58
C ASN A 93 21.73 10.94 -8.12
N SER A 94 20.86 10.02 -8.55
CA SER A 94 21.25 8.63 -8.81
C SER A 94 20.79 8.10 -10.17
N GLY A 95 19.93 8.83 -10.89
CA GLY A 95 19.47 8.45 -12.22
C GLY A 95 18.02 8.01 -12.29
N GLU A 96 17.66 7.31 -13.35
CA GLU A 96 16.29 6.93 -13.65
C GLU A 96 16.14 5.41 -13.71
N GLY A 97 15.03 4.92 -13.16
CA GLY A 97 14.60 3.52 -13.27
C GLY A 97 13.30 3.43 -14.07
N THR A 98 13.25 2.55 -15.05
CA THR A 98 12.03 2.29 -15.84
C THR A 98 11.83 0.81 -16.03
N GLU A 99 10.61 0.34 -15.83
CA GLU A 99 10.22 -1.04 -16.12
C GLU A 99 8.79 -1.10 -16.65
N ASN A 100 8.53 -2.09 -17.51
CA ASN A 100 7.21 -2.34 -18.06
C ASN A 100 6.77 -3.75 -17.70
N ILE A 101 5.57 -3.87 -17.16
CA ILE A 101 4.94 -5.14 -16.84
C ILE A 101 3.59 -5.27 -17.54
N LYS A 102 3.13 -6.50 -17.72
CA LYS A 102 1.80 -6.78 -18.23
C LYS A 102 0.75 -6.36 -17.21
N ALA A 103 -0.31 -5.76 -17.70
CA ALA A 103 -1.42 -5.31 -16.88
C ALA A 103 -2.74 -5.58 -17.59
N ASN A 104 -3.81 -5.78 -16.84
CA ASN A 104 -5.15 -5.77 -17.38
C ASN A 104 -5.80 -4.43 -16.98
N PHE A 105 -5.96 -3.56 -17.97
CA PHE A 105 -6.56 -2.24 -17.81
C PHE A 105 -7.28 -1.87 -19.11
N SER A 106 -8.57 -1.59 -19.04
CA SER A 106 -9.41 -1.37 -20.21
C SER A 106 -9.95 0.06 -20.34
N ASP A 107 -9.51 0.95 -19.46
CA ASP A 107 -9.94 2.34 -19.40
C ASP A 107 -8.95 3.29 -20.09
N ASN A 108 -9.27 4.59 -20.10
CA ASN A 108 -8.35 5.63 -20.58
C ASN A 108 -7.06 5.63 -19.75
N SER A 109 -5.93 5.88 -20.41
CA SER A 109 -4.62 5.92 -19.77
C SER A 109 -4.62 6.84 -18.56
N LEU A 110 -3.89 6.43 -17.52
CA LEU A 110 -3.79 7.15 -16.26
C LEU A 110 -2.34 7.24 -15.82
N ASN A 111 -1.93 8.44 -15.41
CA ASN A 111 -0.64 8.70 -14.79
C ASN A 111 -0.88 9.07 -13.33
N ILE A 112 -0.30 8.30 -12.40
CA ILE A 112 -0.47 8.50 -10.97
C ILE A 112 0.81 8.09 -10.25
N SER A 113 1.12 8.72 -9.13
CA SER A 113 2.34 8.43 -8.37
C SER A 113 2.00 8.07 -6.94
N PHE A 114 2.74 7.13 -6.36
CA PHE A 114 2.58 6.69 -4.98
C PHE A 114 3.92 6.52 -4.29
N ASN A 115 3.92 6.53 -2.97
CA ASN A 115 5.06 6.10 -2.18
C ASN A 115 5.34 4.61 -2.46
N SER A 116 6.52 4.32 -2.98
CA SER A 116 6.91 2.97 -3.38
C SER A 116 6.86 1.98 -2.22
N LYS A 117 7.29 2.42 -1.03
CA LYS A 117 7.27 1.58 0.17
C LYS A 117 5.84 1.15 0.51
N TYR A 118 4.87 2.07 0.47
CA TYR A 118 3.48 1.71 0.78
C TYR A 118 2.88 0.73 -0.24
N LEU A 119 3.23 0.88 -1.52
CA LEU A 119 2.78 -0.10 -2.53
C LEU A 119 3.35 -1.48 -2.27
N VAL A 120 4.64 -1.59 -1.93
CA VAL A 120 5.27 -2.87 -1.61
C VAL A 120 4.71 -3.45 -0.31
N ASP A 121 4.57 -2.64 0.74
CA ASP A 121 4.01 -3.08 2.02
C ASP A 121 2.60 -3.67 1.82
N ILE A 122 1.71 -2.95 1.10
CA ILE A 122 0.35 -3.43 0.80
C ILE A 122 0.39 -4.70 -0.06
N ALA A 123 1.17 -4.69 -1.13
CA ALA A 123 1.25 -5.83 -2.04
C ALA A 123 1.79 -7.10 -1.35
N SER A 124 2.61 -6.94 -0.32
CA SER A 124 3.15 -8.06 0.47
C SER A 124 2.12 -8.72 1.37
N GLU A 125 1.11 -7.97 1.82
CA GLU A 125 0.01 -8.49 2.66
C GLU A 125 -1.09 -9.19 1.84
N ILE A 126 -1.15 -8.98 0.53
CA ILE A 126 -2.13 -9.62 -0.36
C ILE A 126 -1.73 -11.08 -0.59
N GLU A 127 -2.67 -12.00 -0.40
CA GLU A 127 -2.44 -13.44 -0.60
C GLU A 127 -2.77 -13.91 -2.03
N ASP A 128 -3.66 -13.21 -2.74
CA ASP A 128 -4.00 -13.55 -4.13
C ASP A 128 -2.77 -13.42 -5.05
N LYS A 129 -2.81 -14.17 -6.13
CA LYS A 129 -1.83 -14.10 -7.22
C LYS A 129 -1.79 -12.72 -7.88
N ASN A 130 -2.92 -12.05 -7.98
CA ASN A 130 -3.08 -10.76 -8.61
C ASN A 130 -3.43 -9.68 -7.59
N ILE A 131 -3.01 -8.45 -7.88
CA ILE A 131 -3.43 -7.25 -7.16
C ILE A 131 -4.47 -6.55 -8.01
N SER A 132 -5.58 -6.16 -7.38
CA SER A 132 -6.61 -5.30 -7.97
C SER A 132 -6.51 -3.90 -7.39
N ILE A 133 -6.32 -2.90 -8.26
CA ILE A 133 -6.23 -1.49 -7.87
C ILE A 133 -7.28 -0.71 -8.63
N SER A 134 -8.14 0.01 -7.92
CA SER A 134 -9.16 0.85 -8.55
C SER A 134 -8.88 2.33 -8.35
N PHE A 135 -9.14 3.12 -9.40
CA PHE A 135 -8.88 4.55 -9.47
C PHE A 135 -10.10 5.33 -9.93
N LYS A 136 -10.23 6.56 -9.49
CA LYS A 136 -11.11 7.58 -10.06
C LYS A 136 -10.33 8.44 -11.07
N ASP A 137 -9.26 9.04 -10.62
CA ASP A 137 -8.37 9.95 -11.37
C ASP A 137 -6.96 9.94 -10.76
N SER A 138 -6.09 10.83 -11.24
CA SER A 138 -4.69 10.93 -10.79
C SER A 138 -4.48 11.62 -9.43
N ALA A 139 -5.52 12.22 -8.86
CA ALA A 139 -5.43 13.00 -7.63
C ALA A 139 -6.26 12.42 -6.47
N SER A 140 -7.18 11.52 -6.78
CA SER A 140 -8.05 10.85 -5.80
C SER A 140 -7.39 9.62 -5.20
N PRO A 141 -7.78 9.21 -3.96
CA PRO A 141 -7.28 7.99 -3.34
C PRO A 141 -7.54 6.76 -4.22
N ALA A 142 -6.56 5.88 -4.30
CA ALA A 142 -6.74 4.56 -4.90
C ALA A 142 -7.19 3.54 -3.85
N LEU A 143 -7.97 2.56 -4.26
CA LEU A 143 -8.37 1.42 -3.45
C LEU A 143 -7.69 0.17 -3.98
N ILE A 144 -7.05 -0.58 -3.09
CA ILE A 144 -6.41 -1.86 -3.39
C ILE A 144 -7.16 -2.95 -2.63
N GLU A 145 -7.49 -4.01 -3.33
CA GLU A 145 -8.31 -5.10 -2.80
C GLU A 145 -7.59 -6.44 -2.99
N ASP A 146 -7.73 -7.30 -1.98
CA ASP A 146 -7.35 -8.71 -2.07
C ASP A 146 -8.58 -9.52 -2.48
N ASN A 147 -8.52 -10.14 -3.67
CA ASN A 147 -9.64 -10.96 -4.13
C ASN A 147 -9.81 -12.26 -3.32
N SER A 148 -8.79 -12.69 -2.58
CA SER A 148 -8.83 -13.85 -1.68
C SER A 148 -9.48 -13.53 -0.33
N ASP A 149 -9.41 -12.26 0.11
CA ASP A 149 -10.07 -11.78 1.34
C ASP A 149 -10.89 -10.51 1.10
N LYS A 150 -12.18 -10.70 0.89
CA LYS A 150 -13.12 -9.59 0.63
C LYS A 150 -13.35 -8.66 1.83
N ASN A 151 -12.81 -8.97 2.99
CA ASN A 151 -12.93 -8.13 4.18
C ASN A 151 -11.72 -7.18 4.33
N SER A 152 -10.66 -7.40 3.54
CA SER A 152 -9.45 -6.60 3.57
C SER A 152 -9.35 -5.70 2.35
N TYR A 153 -9.18 -4.40 2.60
CA TYR A 153 -8.93 -3.41 1.57
C TYR A 153 -8.00 -2.31 2.09
N TYR A 154 -7.27 -1.71 1.17
CA TYR A 154 -6.27 -0.69 1.47
C TYR A 154 -6.55 0.57 0.67
N VAL A 155 -6.51 1.72 1.34
CA VAL A 155 -6.65 3.03 0.70
C VAL A 155 -5.30 3.72 0.68
N ILE A 156 -4.84 4.12 -0.48
CA ILE A 156 -3.56 4.81 -0.65
C ILE A 156 -3.74 6.15 -1.34
N MET A 157 -3.13 7.19 -0.76
CA MET A 157 -3.17 8.54 -1.32
C MET A 157 -2.07 8.71 -2.37
N PRO A 158 -2.38 9.32 -3.53
CA PRO A 158 -1.35 9.63 -4.51
C PRO A 158 -0.41 10.73 -4.02
N MET A 159 0.82 10.69 -4.53
CA MET A 159 1.83 11.73 -4.33
C MET A 159 1.83 12.70 -5.51
N LYS A 160 2.07 13.97 -5.23
CA LYS A 160 2.45 14.95 -6.25
C LYS A 160 3.96 14.87 -6.41
N ILE A 161 4.41 14.44 -7.57
CA ILE A 161 5.83 14.40 -7.97
C ILE A 161 6.01 15.38 -9.12
#